data_c0e8f560be052606c24be4c2d58a57f6
#
_entry.id   c0e8f560be052606c24be4c2d58a57f6
#
_cell.length_a   1.000
_cell.length_b   1.000
_cell.length_c   1.000
_cell.angle_alpha   90.00
_cell.angle_beta   90.00
_cell.angle_gamma   90.00
#
_symmetry.space_group_name_H-M   'P 1'
#
loop_
_entity.id
_entity.type
_entity.pdbx_description
1 polymer ?
#
loop_
_entity_poly.entity_id
_entity_poly.type
_entity_poly.pdbx_seq_one_letter_code
_entity_poly.pdbx_strand_id
1 'polypeptide(L)'
;LTLDERHGLHAEEKRAICAYAATLVGPDDLVYLDAGSTVEELIGHLGEHRARYVTDSVSHAMKLAGRGFHVTVLGGELKSATESLIGPDPIAALSRYHFTIGFWGANGITPESGFTSPESNEALIKQLSMEHTARRYVLADATKFDSTSLVGFGPFSSATIVTCGDVPERYREFENVVEVSL
;
A
#
# COMPACT_ATOMS: atom_id res chain seq x y z
N LEU A 1 26.29 10.97 -1.86
CA LEU A 1 25.57 10.41 -0.72
C LEU A 1 26.14 9.05 -0.33
N THR A 2 26.43 8.85 0.95
CA THR A 2 26.77 7.53 1.48
C THR A 2 25.54 6.63 1.47
N LEU A 3 25.74 5.32 1.69
CA LEU A 3 24.63 4.37 1.79
C LEU A 3 23.69 4.74 2.95
N ASP A 4 24.25 5.12 4.10
CA ASP A 4 23.46 5.51 5.27
C ASP A 4 22.68 6.80 5.04
N GLU A 5 23.27 7.79 4.39
CA GLU A 5 22.59 9.05 4.01
C GLU A 5 21.44 8.77 3.06
N ARG A 6 21.64 7.85 2.10
CA ARG A 6 20.59 7.46 1.15
C ARG A 6 19.43 6.76 1.86
N HIS A 7 19.73 5.82 2.76
CA HIS A 7 18.71 5.13 3.54
C HIS A 7 17.92 6.12 4.42
N GLY A 8 18.62 7.09 5.02
CA GLY A 8 17.98 8.13 5.82
C GLY A 8 17.04 9.01 5.01
N LEU A 9 17.45 9.42 3.81
CA LEU A 9 16.62 10.22 2.92
C LEU A 9 15.36 9.46 2.50
N HIS A 10 15.49 8.20 2.09
CA HIS A 10 14.32 7.38 1.70
C HIS A 10 13.39 7.12 2.87
N ALA A 11 13.91 6.99 4.08
CA ALA A 11 13.09 6.87 5.28
C ALA A 11 12.27 8.14 5.54
N GLU A 12 12.87 9.32 5.34
CA GLU A 12 12.16 10.61 5.48
C GLU A 12 11.08 10.76 4.40
N GLU A 13 11.37 10.39 3.16
CA GLU A 13 10.41 10.41 2.07
C GLU A 13 9.23 9.49 2.35
N LYS A 14 9.49 8.29 2.83
CA LYS A 14 8.46 7.33 3.22
C LYS A 14 7.58 7.88 4.34
N ARG A 15 8.16 8.52 5.35
CA ARG A 15 7.41 9.17 6.42
C ARG A 15 6.49 10.27 5.88
N ALA A 16 6.99 11.10 4.97
CA ALA A 16 6.19 12.16 4.36
C ALA A 16 5.01 11.61 3.56
N ILE A 17 5.24 10.57 2.77
CA ILE A 17 4.19 9.87 2.02
C ILE A 17 3.11 9.34 2.97
N CYS A 18 3.51 8.66 4.02
CA CYS A 18 2.59 8.01 4.95
C CYS A 18 1.85 9.01 5.85
N ALA A 19 2.51 10.10 6.25
CA ALA A 19 1.85 11.17 6.99
C ALA A 19 0.73 11.81 6.17
N TYR A 20 0.96 12.05 4.89
CA TYR A 20 -0.07 12.55 3.98
C TYR A 20 -1.20 11.52 3.82
N ALA A 21 -0.86 10.26 3.52
CA ALA A 21 -1.83 9.20 3.30
C ALA A 21 -2.77 9.01 4.50
N ALA A 22 -2.24 9.10 5.71
CA ALA A 22 -3.04 8.97 6.94
C ALA A 22 -4.13 10.03 7.04
N THR A 23 -3.92 11.22 6.48
CA THR A 23 -4.93 12.30 6.49
C THR A 23 -6.14 12.00 5.61
N LEU A 24 -6.03 11.03 4.71
CA LEU A 24 -7.10 10.69 3.76
C LEU A 24 -8.18 9.80 4.36
N VAL A 25 -7.93 9.20 5.52
CA VAL A 25 -8.86 8.30 6.19
C VAL A 25 -9.85 9.09 7.05
N GLY A 26 -11.14 8.87 6.80
CA GLY A 26 -12.21 9.47 7.57
C GLY A 26 -12.92 8.48 8.50
N PRO A 27 -13.80 8.97 9.40
CA PRO A 27 -14.43 8.13 10.44
C PRO A 27 -15.38 7.07 9.89
N ASP A 28 -15.92 7.26 8.70
CA ASP A 28 -16.86 6.32 8.09
C ASP A 28 -16.20 5.35 7.12
N ASP A 29 -14.88 5.39 7.02
CA ASP A 29 -14.16 4.55 6.07
C ASP A 29 -14.06 3.10 6.52
N LEU A 30 -14.17 2.20 5.55
CA LEU A 30 -13.69 0.82 5.62
C LEU A 30 -12.41 0.77 4.81
N VAL A 31 -11.30 0.60 5.51
CA VAL A 31 -9.94 0.78 4.97
C VAL A 31 -9.27 -0.56 4.71
N TYR A 32 -8.76 -0.76 3.50
CA TYR A 32 -7.89 -1.89 3.23
C TYR A 32 -6.42 -1.49 3.37
N LEU A 33 -5.65 -2.27 4.10
CA LEU A 33 -4.21 -2.07 4.28
C LEU A 33 -3.44 -3.29 3.78
N ASP A 34 -2.65 -3.08 2.74
CA ASP A 34 -1.77 -4.10 2.17
C ASP A 34 -0.63 -4.47 3.12
N ALA A 35 -0.02 -5.61 2.90
CA ALA A 35 1.21 -5.99 3.60
C ALA A 35 2.40 -5.17 3.06
N GLY A 36 3.51 -5.20 3.76
CA GLY A 36 4.75 -4.57 3.31
C GLY A 36 5.18 -3.39 4.17
N SER A 37 6.42 -2.95 3.94
CA SER A 37 7.08 -1.99 4.84
C SER A 37 6.54 -0.57 4.74
N THR A 38 6.05 -0.16 3.58
CA THR A 38 5.49 1.18 3.42
C THR A 38 4.16 1.33 4.14
N VAL A 39 3.29 0.33 4.03
CA VAL A 39 2.02 0.33 4.76
C VAL A 39 2.25 0.16 6.27
N GLU A 40 3.29 -0.55 6.66
CA GLU A 40 3.71 -0.61 8.07
C GLU A 40 4.01 0.79 8.62
N GLU A 41 4.73 1.60 7.86
CA GLU A 41 5.01 3.00 8.23
C GLU A 41 3.71 3.81 8.33
N LEU A 42 2.77 3.60 7.39
CA LEU A 42 1.47 4.26 7.41
C LEU A 42 0.73 4.00 8.74
N ILE A 43 0.77 2.77 9.24
CA ILE A 43 0.09 2.40 10.49
C ILE A 43 0.55 3.30 11.64
N GLY A 44 1.85 3.66 11.68
CA GLY A 44 2.38 4.57 12.69
C GLY A 44 1.82 5.99 12.65
N HIS A 45 1.28 6.41 11.51
CA HIS A 45 0.71 7.76 11.30
C HIS A 45 -0.80 7.80 11.43
N LEU A 46 -1.49 6.65 11.42
CA LEU A 46 -2.95 6.60 11.50
C LEU A 46 -3.46 7.16 12.83
N GLY A 47 -4.53 7.92 12.77
CA GLY A 47 -5.17 8.52 13.95
C GLY A 47 -6.68 8.34 14.00
N GLU A 48 -7.32 7.82 12.94
CA GLU A 48 -8.76 7.71 12.89
C GLU A 48 -9.23 6.38 13.49
N HIS A 49 -9.61 6.40 14.76
CA HIS A 49 -10.03 5.21 15.51
C HIS A 49 -11.47 4.78 15.24
N ARG A 50 -12.28 5.63 14.61
CA ARG A 50 -13.66 5.28 14.25
C ARG A 50 -13.76 4.53 12.92
N ALA A 51 -12.76 4.64 12.07
CA ALA A 51 -12.67 3.82 10.85
C ALA A 51 -12.46 2.35 11.20
N ARG A 52 -12.80 1.48 10.26
CA ARG A 52 -12.55 0.05 10.36
C ARG A 52 -11.48 -0.34 9.38
N TYR A 53 -10.55 -1.19 9.82
CA TYR A 53 -9.38 -1.58 9.04
C TYR A 53 -9.40 -3.07 8.76
N VAL A 54 -9.06 -3.44 7.53
CA VAL A 54 -8.92 -4.84 7.09
C VAL A 54 -7.55 -4.99 6.46
N THR A 55 -6.86 -6.07 6.77
CA THR A 55 -5.51 -6.33 6.23
C THR A 55 -5.28 -7.82 5.98
N ASP A 56 -4.38 -8.12 5.05
CA ASP A 56 -3.87 -9.47 4.80
C ASP A 56 -2.56 -9.75 5.57
N SER A 57 -2.08 -8.80 6.35
CA SER A 57 -0.84 -8.92 7.11
C SER A 57 -1.13 -9.18 8.59
N VAL A 58 -0.64 -10.30 9.10
CA VAL A 58 -0.80 -10.66 10.52
C VAL A 58 -0.04 -9.67 11.40
N SER A 59 1.18 -9.28 11.02
CA SER A 59 1.95 -8.31 11.80
C SER A 59 1.30 -6.92 11.82
N HIS A 60 0.74 -6.47 10.69
CA HIS A 60 0.01 -5.20 10.63
C HIS A 60 -1.24 -5.24 11.51
N ALA A 61 -1.97 -6.36 11.50
CA ALA A 61 -3.16 -6.52 12.35
C ALA A 61 -2.79 -6.41 13.83
N MET A 62 -1.69 -7.03 14.25
CA MET A 62 -1.21 -6.95 15.63
C MET A 62 -0.83 -5.51 16.03
N LYS A 63 -0.17 -4.78 15.13
CA LYS A 63 0.20 -3.38 15.39
C LYS A 63 -1.02 -2.47 15.49
N LEU A 64 -2.00 -2.65 14.61
CA LEU A 64 -3.26 -1.89 14.65
C LEU A 64 -4.03 -2.18 15.94
N ALA A 65 -4.19 -3.45 16.28
CA ALA A 65 -4.89 -3.84 17.52
C ALA A 65 -4.18 -3.29 18.75
N GLY A 66 -2.85 -3.31 18.78
CA GLY A 66 -2.05 -2.78 19.88
C GLY A 66 -2.19 -1.27 20.07
N ARG A 67 -2.58 -0.54 19.02
CA ARG A 67 -2.86 0.90 19.07
C ARG A 67 -4.35 1.22 19.26
N GLY A 68 -5.17 0.21 19.48
CA GLY A 68 -6.60 0.38 19.77
C GLY A 68 -7.49 0.57 18.54
N PHE A 69 -6.98 0.29 17.34
CA PHE A 69 -7.79 0.33 16.12
C PHE A 69 -8.67 -0.90 15.97
N HIS A 70 -9.83 -0.71 15.38
CA HIS A 70 -10.73 -1.81 15.03
C HIS A 70 -10.23 -2.47 13.74
N VAL A 71 -9.65 -3.65 13.84
CA VAL A 71 -9.02 -4.36 12.74
C VAL A 71 -9.60 -5.77 12.55
N THR A 72 -9.76 -6.15 11.28
CA THR A 72 -10.06 -7.51 10.86
C THR A 72 -8.89 -8.00 10.01
N VAL A 73 -8.37 -9.19 10.32
CA VAL A 73 -7.37 -9.83 9.48
C VAL A 73 -8.07 -10.91 8.63
N LEU A 74 -7.72 -11.00 7.36
CA LEU A 74 -8.23 -12.03 6.47
C LEU A 74 -7.75 -13.41 6.97
N GLY A 75 -8.56 -14.45 6.75
CA GLY A 75 -8.13 -15.82 7.00
C GLY A 75 -7.17 -16.30 5.92
N GLY A 76 -6.56 -17.46 6.10
CA GLY A 76 -5.72 -18.08 5.08
C GLY A 76 -4.44 -18.68 5.62
N GLU A 77 -3.59 -19.12 4.70
CA GLU A 77 -2.27 -19.65 4.99
C GLU A 77 -1.28 -18.50 5.22
N LEU A 78 -0.52 -18.59 6.29
CA LEU A 78 0.48 -17.59 6.61
C LEU A 78 1.78 -17.85 5.83
N LYS A 79 2.18 -16.86 5.01
CA LYS A 79 3.49 -16.86 4.36
C LYS A 79 4.49 -16.22 5.32
N SER A 80 5.36 -17.04 5.92
CA SER A 80 6.23 -16.62 7.02
C SER A 80 7.20 -15.50 6.64
N ALA A 81 7.71 -15.50 5.40
CA ALA A 81 8.70 -14.51 4.93
C ALA A 81 8.15 -13.07 4.94
N THR A 82 6.87 -12.89 4.66
CA THR A 82 6.22 -11.58 4.56
C THR A 82 5.14 -11.35 5.61
N GLU A 83 4.83 -12.38 6.41
CA GLU A 83 3.78 -12.38 7.44
C GLU A 83 2.40 -12.05 6.87
N SER A 84 2.21 -12.31 5.57
CA SER A 84 0.96 -12.10 4.84
C SER A 84 0.20 -13.39 4.62
N LEU A 85 -1.10 -13.26 4.38
CA LEU A 85 -2.00 -14.38 4.16
C LEU A 85 -2.19 -14.62 2.65
N ILE A 86 -2.12 -15.87 2.25
CA ILE A 86 -2.23 -16.30 0.86
C ILE A 86 -3.21 -17.46 0.73
N GLY A 87 -3.56 -17.80 -0.50
CA GLY A 87 -4.40 -18.96 -0.82
C GLY A 87 -5.87 -18.61 -1.04
N PRO A 88 -6.74 -19.63 -1.12
CA PRO A 88 -8.15 -19.43 -1.48
C PRO A 88 -8.98 -18.68 -0.43
N ASP A 89 -8.63 -18.77 0.84
CA ASP A 89 -9.42 -18.15 1.91
C ASP A 89 -9.42 -16.62 1.85
N PRO A 90 -8.25 -15.93 1.76
CA PRO A 90 -8.28 -14.48 1.62
C PRO A 90 -8.91 -14.03 0.31
N ILE A 91 -8.76 -14.81 -0.77
CA ILE A 91 -9.42 -14.52 -2.05
C ILE A 91 -10.94 -14.52 -1.89
N ALA A 92 -11.49 -15.56 -1.26
CA ALA A 92 -12.92 -15.67 -1.01
C ALA A 92 -13.43 -14.58 -0.07
N ALA A 93 -12.68 -14.26 0.97
CA ALA A 93 -13.04 -13.22 1.93
C ALA A 93 -13.12 -11.84 1.24
N LEU A 94 -12.14 -11.51 0.39
CA LEU A 94 -12.10 -10.23 -0.32
C LEU A 94 -13.32 -9.99 -1.21
N SER A 95 -13.90 -11.05 -1.77
CA SER A 95 -15.08 -10.92 -2.65
C SER A 95 -16.31 -10.35 -1.95
N ARG A 96 -16.34 -10.37 -0.62
CA ARG A 96 -17.48 -9.89 0.17
C ARG A 96 -17.32 -8.46 0.68
N TYR A 97 -16.14 -7.86 0.52
CA TYR A 97 -15.88 -6.52 1.02
C TYR A 97 -16.07 -5.46 -0.06
N HIS A 98 -16.52 -4.30 0.36
CA HIS A 98 -16.59 -3.07 -0.45
C HIS A 98 -15.82 -2.00 0.32
N PHE A 99 -14.51 -1.94 0.10
CA PHE A 99 -13.66 -0.98 0.78
C PHE A 99 -13.90 0.44 0.22
N THR A 100 -13.96 1.42 1.10
CA THR A 100 -14.12 2.82 0.69
C THR A 100 -12.79 3.43 0.29
N ILE A 101 -11.71 3.01 0.94
CA ILE A 101 -10.35 3.49 0.69
C ILE A 101 -9.35 2.36 0.97
N GLY A 102 -8.25 2.33 0.24
CA GLY A 102 -7.21 1.34 0.48
C GLY A 102 -5.83 1.87 0.11
N PHE A 103 -4.81 1.23 0.68
CA PHE A 103 -3.40 1.62 0.52
C PHE A 103 -2.54 0.40 0.23
N TRP A 104 -1.71 0.50 -0.81
CA TRP A 104 -0.83 -0.58 -1.27
C TRP A 104 0.59 -0.07 -1.47
N GLY A 105 1.56 -0.96 -1.29
CA GLY A 105 2.91 -0.75 -1.76
C GLY A 105 3.10 -1.38 -3.14
N ALA A 106 4.17 -1.00 -3.85
CA ALA A 106 4.57 -1.60 -5.12
C ALA A 106 6.09 -1.69 -5.19
N ASN A 107 6.59 -2.70 -5.86
CA ASN A 107 8.04 -2.85 -6.07
C ASN A 107 8.50 -2.13 -7.33
N GLY A 108 7.65 -2.01 -8.33
CA GLY A 108 7.92 -1.28 -9.55
C GLY A 108 6.69 -0.61 -10.10
N ILE A 109 6.86 0.54 -10.75
CA ILE A 109 5.81 1.35 -11.34
C ILE A 109 6.27 1.89 -12.68
N THR A 110 5.54 1.55 -13.75
CA THR A 110 5.68 2.20 -15.05
C THR A 110 4.31 2.42 -15.67
N PRO A 111 4.16 3.39 -16.58
CA PRO A 111 2.88 3.58 -17.29
C PRO A 111 2.49 2.34 -18.11
N GLU A 112 3.48 1.62 -18.66
CA GLU A 112 3.27 0.47 -19.51
C GLU A 112 2.92 -0.80 -18.72
N SER A 113 3.65 -1.05 -17.63
CA SER A 113 3.49 -2.27 -16.80
C SER A 113 2.50 -2.09 -15.66
N GLY A 114 2.18 -0.85 -15.32
CA GLY A 114 1.38 -0.56 -14.13
C GLY A 114 2.15 -0.82 -12.84
N PHE A 115 1.46 -1.34 -11.84
CA PHE A 115 2.04 -1.68 -10.54
C PHE A 115 2.48 -3.14 -10.53
N THR A 116 3.70 -3.39 -10.09
CA THR A 116 4.28 -4.73 -10.13
C THR A 116 4.88 -5.15 -8.79
N SER A 117 4.94 -6.47 -8.59
CA SER A 117 5.35 -7.13 -7.37
C SER A 117 6.13 -8.40 -7.74
N PRO A 118 7.03 -8.92 -6.90
CA PRO A 118 7.87 -10.05 -7.29
C PRO A 118 7.20 -11.42 -7.17
N GLU A 119 6.04 -11.54 -6.52
CA GLU A 119 5.47 -12.86 -6.19
C GLU A 119 3.98 -12.91 -6.56
N SER A 120 3.58 -13.99 -7.26
CA SER A 120 2.25 -14.09 -7.87
C SER A 120 1.10 -14.23 -6.88
N ASN A 121 1.28 -14.94 -5.77
CA ASN A 121 0.21 -15.11 -4.78
C ASN A 121 -0.10 -13.79 -4.07
N GLU A 122 0.94 -13.02 -3.74
CA GLU A 122 0.78 -11.70 -3.14
C GLU A 122 0.23 -10.69 -4.15
N ALA A 123 0.66 -10.76 -5.40
CA ALA A 123 0.13 -9.91 -6.48
C ALA A 123 -1.37 -10.14 -6.69
N LEU A 124 -1.82 -11.38 -6.59
CA LEU A 124 -3.25 -11.69 -6.73
C LEU A 124 -4.08 -11.07 -5.60
N ILE A 125 -3.60 -11.14 -4.37
CA ILE A 125 -4.29 -10.51 -3.22
C ILE A 125 -4.31 -8.98 -3.39
N LYS A 126 -3.20 -8.38 -3.82
CA LYS A 126 -3.15 -6.94 -4.13
C LYS A 126 -4.18 -6.57 -5.20
N GLN A 127 -4.21 -7.31 -6.31
CA GLN A 127 -5.14 -7.06 -7.40
C GLN A 127 -6.60 -7.15 -6.95
N LEU A 128 -6.98 -8.22 -6.27
CA LEU A 128 -8.35 -8.44 -5.84
C LEU A 128 -8.79 -7.40 -4.80
N SER A 129 -7.93 -7.08 -3.85
CA SER A 129 -8.25 -6.05 -2.85
C SER A 129 -8.43 -4.68 -3.51
N MET A 130 -7.61 -4.33 -4.50
CA MET A 130 -7.78 -3.09 -5.27
C MET A 130 -9.09 -3.06 -6.04
N GLU A 131 -9.45 -4.17 -6.67
CA GLU A 131 -10.70 -4.27 -7.43
C GLU A 131 -11.94 -4.08 -6.54
N HIS A 132 -11.83 -4.39 -5.26
CA HIS A 132 -12.91 -4.22 -4.28
C HIS A 132 -12.84 -2.91 -3.51
N THR A 133 -12.02 -1.96 -3.95
CA THR A 133 -11.80 -0.67 -3.27
C THR A 133 -12.21 0.50 -4.16
N ALA A 134 -12.96 1.45 -3.61
CA ALA A 134 -13.41 2.63 -4.34
C ALA A 134 -12.28 3.64 -4.57
N ARG A 135 -11.61 4.10 -3.50
CA ARG A 135 -10.49 5.06 -3.59
C ARG A 135 -9.19 4.34 -3.30
N ARG A 136 -8.31 4.28 -4.28
CA ARG A 136 -7.09 3.46 -4.27
C ARG A 136 -5.85 4.33 -4.27
N TYR A 137 -4.94 4.07 -3.33
CA TYR A 137 -3.68 4.79 -3.20
C TYR A 137 -2.51 3.82 -3.15
N VAL A 138 -1.59 3.96 -4.10
CA VAL A 138 -0.31 3.25 -4.08
C VAL A 138 0.73 4.19 -3.48
N LEU A 139 1.37 3.75 -2.41
CA LEU A 139 2.35 4.53 -1.67
C LEU A 139 3.74 4.05 -2.06
N ALA A 140 4.52 4.91 -2.71
CA ALA A 140 5.83 4.51 -3.22
C ALA A 140 6.78 5.70 -3.29
N ASP A 141 7.98 5.53 -2.76
CA ASP A 141 9.02 6.53 -2.98
C ASP A 141 9.47 6.53 -4.46
N ALA A 142 10.21 7.57 -4.84
CA ALA A 142 10.58 7.78 -6.25
C ALA A 142 11.45 6.67 -6.85
N THR A 143 12.10 5.84 -6.03
CA THR A 143 12.95 4.74 -6.54
C THR A 143 12.15 3.64 -7.21
N LYS A 144 10.83 3.59 -7.00
CA LYS A 144 9.96 2.56 -7.60
C LYS A 144 9.60 2.85 -9.05
N PHE A 145 9.70 4.11 -9.48
CA PHE A 145 9.41 4.49 -10.87
C PHE A 145 10.47 3.95 -11.84
N ASP A 146 10.05 3.68 -13.06
CA ASP A 146 10.87 3.12 -14.14
C ASP A 146 11.44 1.73 -13.83
N SER A 147 10.82 1.02 -12.92
CA SER A 147 11.19 -0.35 -12.54
C SER A 147 9.98 -1.27 -12.74
N THR A 148 10.24 -2.47 -13.23
CA THR A 148 9.21 -3.49 -13.44
C THR A 148 9.63 -4.77 -12.73
N SER A 149 8.78 -5.22 -11.79
CA SER A 149 8.98 -6.51 -11.13
C SER A 149 8.25 -7.63 -11.90
N LEU A 150 8.21 -8.83 -11.35
CA LEU A 150 7.85 -10.02 -12.11
C LEU A 150 6.36 -10.15 -12.45
N VAL A 151 5.47 -9.62 -11.60
CA VAL A 151 4.03 -9.84 -11.73
C VAL A 151 3.27 -8.52 -11.55
N GLY A 152 2.39 -8.20 -12.52
CA GLY A 152 1.51 -7.04 -12.42
C GLY A 152 0.32 -7.28 -11.52
N PHE A 153 -0.13 -6.24 -10.81
CA PHE A 153 -1.34 -6.33 -9.99
C PHE A 153 -2.37 -5.23 -10.25
N GLY A 154 -2.07 -4.29 -11.12
CA GLY A 154 -3.04 -3.28 -11.54
C GLY A 154 -2.48 -2.35 -12.59
N PRO A 155 -3.35 -1.83 -13.49
CA PRO A 155 -2.93 -0.82 -14.47
C PRO A 155 -2.47 0.47 -13.78
N PHE A 156 -1.57 1.20 -14.42
CA PHE A 156 -1.04 2.47 -13.89
C PHE A 156 -2.15 3.46 -13.53
N SER A 157 -3.21 3.51 -14.33
CA SER A 157 -4.33 4.42 -14.13
C SER A 157 -5.33 3.99 -13.05
N SER A 158 -5.16 2.79 -12.48
CA SER A 158 -6.14 2.23 -11.54
C SER A 158 -6.06 2.79 -10.12
N ALA A 159 -5.05 3.59 -9.81
CA ALA A 159 -4.86 4.15 -8.47
C ALA A 159 -4.17 5.51 -8.52
N THR A 160 -4.33 6.28 -7.46
CA THR A 160 -3.52 7.46 -7.22
C THR A 160 -2.20 7.04 -6.60
N ILE A 161 -1.10 7.54 -7.11
CA ILE A 161 0.24 7.26 -6.60
C ILE A 161 0.66 8.43 -5.71
N VAL A 162 0.94 8.16 -4.45
CA VAL A 162 1.50 9.15 -3.52
C VAL A 162 2.99 8.89 -3.42
N THR A 163 3.79 9.87 -3.77
CA THR A 163 5.25 9.74 -3.86
C THR A 163 5.98 10.95 -3.31
N CYS A 164 7.28 10.80 -3.10
CA CYS A 164 8.17 11.86 -2.63
C CYS A 164 9.59 11.54 -3.10
N GLY A 165 10.35 12.57 -3.44
CA GLY A 165 11.75 12.43 -3.83
C GLY A 165 12.01 12.85 -5.27
N ASP A 166 13.02 12.25 -5.89
CA ASP A 166 13.43 12.54 -7.26
C ASP A 166 12.53 11.81 -8.26
N VAL A 167 11.31 12.28 -8.42
CA VAL A 167 10.33 11.71 -9.35
C VAL A 167 10.78 12.02 -10.78
N PRO A 168 10.92 10.98 -11.65
CA PRO A 168 11.24 11.25 -13.05
C PRO A 168 10.19 12.13 -13.70
N GLU A 169 10.64 13.10 -14.52
CA GLU A 169 9.78 14.18 -15.02
C GLU A 169 8.58 13.66 -15.79
N ARG A 170 8.71 12.57 -16.53
CA ARG A 170 7.60 12.01 -17.30
C ARG A 170 6.38 11.62 -16.44
N TYR A 171 6.57 11.34 -15.16
CA TYR A 171 5.47 10.99 -14.25
C TYR A 171 4.70 12.21 -13.75
N ARG A 172 5.29 13.39 -13.80
CA ARG A 172 4.63 14.64 -13.38
C ARG A 172 3.51 15.09 -14.29
N GLU A 173 3.42 14.51 -15.48
CA GLU A 173 2.36 14.80 -16.44
C GLU A 173 1.06 14.07 -16.12
N PHE A 174 1.11 13.03 -15.30
CA PHE A 174 -0.07 12.22 -14.98
C PHE A 174 -0.84 12.80 -13.79
N GLU A 175 -2.17 12.93 -13.96
CA GLU A 175 -3.05 13.48 -12.92
C GLU A 175 -3.10 12.62 -11.65
N ASN A 176 -2.88 11.31 -11.79
CA ASN A 176 -2.92 10.38 -10.67
C ASN A 176 -1.62 10.27 -9.89
N VAL A 177 -0.62 11.07 -10.21
CA VAL A 177 0.63 11.15 -9.45
C VAL A 177 0.61 12.36 -8.53
N VAL A 178 0.67 12.13 -7.24
CA VAL A 178 0.67 13.16 -6.19
C VAL A 178 2.03 13.16 -5.52
N GLU A 179 2.78 14.26 -5.68
CA GLU A 179 4.06 14.44 -5.01
C GLU A 179 3.85 15.17 -3.69
N VAL A 180 4.37 14.61 -2.61
CA VAL A 180 4.40 15.27 -1.31
C VAL A 180 5.80 15.80 -1.03
N SER A 181 5.90 16.85 -0.23
CA SER A 181 7.18 17.46 0.15
C SER A 181 7.64 17.00 1.52
N LEU A 182 8.95 17.01 1.69
CA LEU A 182 9.55 16.77 3.00
C LEU A 182 9.26 17.91 3.98
#